data_3948a11c37381faa57fc0d14058fcc96
#
_entry.id   3948a11c37381faa57fc0d14058fcc96
#
_cell.length_a   1.000
_cell.length_b   1.000
_cell.length_c   1.000
_cell.angle_alpha   90.00
_cell.angle_beta   90.00
_cell.angle_gamma   90.00
#
_symmetry.space_group_name_H-M   'P 1'
#
loop_
_entity.id
_entity.type
_entity.pdbx_description
1 polymer ?
#
loop_
_entity_poly.entity_id
_entity_poly.type
_entity_poly.pdbx_seq_one_letter_code
_entity_poly.pdbx_strand_id
1 'polypeptide(L)'
;IIKRLKTYGIDPVVVDPWASERDAMREYGVQLHSMEDAKEANCVIVAVAHNEFKALSLDDIKKLYKSSADDEKVLLDVKGLYTVRALKESGMRYWRL
;
A
#
# COMPACT_ATOMS: atom_id res chain seq x y z
N ILE A 1 4.54 6.29 -9.70
CA ILE A 1 3.74 5.05 -9.52
C ILE A 1 2.28 5.28 -9.86
N ILE A 2 1.66 6.30 -9.29
CA ILE A 2 0.22 6.55 -9.50
C ILE A 2 -0.12 6.76 -10.96
N LYS A 3 0.63 7.62 -11.65
CA LYS A 3 0.38 7.90 -13.07
C LYS A 3 0.52 6.65 -13.92
N ARG A 4 1.50 5.80 -13.61
CA ARG A 4 1.73 4.56 -14.35
C ARG A 4 0.60 3.57 -14.14
N LEU A 5 0.11 3.43 -12.91
CA LEU A 5 -1.04 2.57 -12.61
C LEU A 5 -2.27 3.01 -13.39
N LYS A 6 -2.53 4.33 -13.44
CA LYS A 6 -3.66 4.86 -14.20
C LYS A 6 -3.53 4.59 -15.69
N THR A 7 -2.31 4.59 -16.23
CA THR A 7 -2.05 4.24 -17.63
C THR A 7 -2.55 2.83 -17.96
N TYR A 8 -2.50 1.92 -17.00
CA TYR A 8 -2.99 0.55 -17.17
C TYR A 8 -4.45 0.37 -16.76
N GLY A 9 -5.18 1.46 -16.54
CA GLY A 9 -6.58 1.40 -16.15
C GLY A 9 -6.81 1.04 -14.69
N ILE A 10 -5.79 1.14 -13.87
CA ILE A 10 -5.88 0.87 -12.43
C ILE A 10 -6.16 2.17 -11.69
N ASP A 11 -7.19 2.16 -10.84
CA ASP A 11 -7.56 3.29 -10.01
C ASP A 11 -7.15 3.01 -8.57
N PRO A 12 -5.95 3.46 -8.14
CA PRO A 12 -5.44 3.13 -6.81
C PRO A 12 -6.15 3.92 -5.71
N VAL A 13 -6.34 3.26 -4.57
CA VAL A 13 -6.70 3.94 -3.33
C VAL A 13 -5.42 4.44 -2.71
N VAL A 14 -5.30 5.75 -2.51
CA VAL A 14 -4.08 6.38 -2.04
C VAL A 14 -4.25 6.89 -0.61
N VAL A 15 -3.32 6.49 0.25
CA VAL A 15 -3.26 6.95 1.64
C VAL A 15 -1.92 7.64 1.85
N ASP A 16 -1.96 8.93 2.18
CA ASP A 16 -0.76 9.69 2.52
C ASP A 16 -1.12 10.78 3.54
N PRO A 17 -0.84 10.55 4.83
CA PRO A 17 -1.22 11.51 5.88
C PRO A 17 -0.45 12.83 5.81
N TRP A 18 0.63 12.88 5.05
CA TRP A 18 1.45 14.09 4.92
C TRP A 18 1.16 14.89 3.65
N ALA A 19 0.41 14.32 2.71
CA ALA A 19 0.10 14.98 1.45
C ALA A 19 -1.13 15.86 1.57
N SER A 20 -1.17 16.92 0.76
CA SER A 20 -2.35 17.77 0.60
C SER A 20 -3.33 17.12 -0.37
N GLU A 21 -4.61 17.06 -0.01
CA GLU A 21 -5.67 16.57 -0.89
C GLU A 21 -5.76 17.38 -2.18
N ARG A 22 -5.57 18.71 -2.07
CA ARG A 22 -5.58 19.61 -3.22
C ARG A 22 -4.47 19.25 -4.19
N ASP A 23 -3.26 19.07 -3.68
CA ASP A 23 -2.10 18.77 -4.52
C ASP A 23 -2.22 17.38 -5.14
N ALA A 24 -2.72 16.41 -4.40
CA ALA A 24 -2.93 15.07 -4.92
C ALA A 24 -3.94 15.06 -6.06
N MET A 25 -5.04 15.78 -5.93
CA MET A 25 -6.05 15.89 -6.98
C MET A 25 -5.50 16.64 -8.18
N ARG A 26 -4.77 17.75 -7.96
CA ARG A 26 -4.22 18.57 -9.04
C ARG A 26 -3.15 17.83 -9.84
N GLU A 27 -2.24 17.14 -9.15
CA GLU A 27 -1.08 16.53 -9.81
C GLU A 27 -1.34 15.13 -10.33
N TYR A 28 -2.15 14.36 -9.63
CA TYR A 28 -2.35 12.94 -9.93
C TYR A 28 -3.79 12.57 -10.19
N GLY A 29 -4.73 13.48 -9.96
CA GLY A 29 -6.16 13.20 -10.15
C GLY A 29 -6.67 12.14 -9.19
N VAL A 30 -6.12 12.06 -7.98
CA VAL A 30 -6.54 11.09 -6.97
C VAL A 30 -7.09 11.77 -5.74
N GLN A 31 -8.08 11.13 -5.11
CA GLN A 31 -8.59 11.51 -3.81
C GLN A 31 -7.83 10.72 -2.76
N LEU A 32 -7.37 11.41 -1.70
CA LEU A 32 -6.72 10.73 -0.58
C LEU A 32 -7.77 10.10 0.33
N HIS A 33 -7.45 8.92 0.84
CA HIS A 33 -8.27 8.18 1.78
C HIS A 33 -7.52 8.03 3.11
N SER A 34 -8.27 7.77 4.19
CA SER A 34 -7.67 7.40 5.47
C SER A 34 -7.26 5.93 5.44
N MET A 35 -6.40 5.54 6.39
CA MET A 35 -6.04 4.12 6.54
C MET A 35 -7.27 3.25 6.85
N GLU A 36 -8.23 3.80 7.59
CA GLU A 36 -9.44 3.07 7.94
C GLU A 36 -10.32 2.76 6.73
N ASP A 37 -10.30 3.64 5.74
CA ASP A 37 -11.06 3.47 4.51
C ASP A 37 -10.33 2.61 3.46
N ALA A 38 -9.04 2.38 3.65
CA ALA A 38 -8.25 1.54 2.76
C ALA A 38 -8.50 0.07 3.08
N LYS A 39 -9.29 -0.60 2.27
CA LYS A 39 -9.66 -2.00 2.45
C LYS A 39 -10.02 -2.62 1.10
N GLU A 40 -10.26 -3.91 1.10
CA GLU A 40 -10.66 -4.67 -0.09
C GLU A 40 -9.57 -4.65 -1.19
N ALA A 41 -8.32 -4.45 -0.81
CA ALA A 41 -7.21 -4.41 -1.77
C ALA A 41 -6.86 -5.81 -2.28
N ASN A 42 -6.37 -5.86 -3.52
CA ASN A 42 -5.74 -7.05 -4.08
C ASN A 42 -4.22 -7.00 -3.91
N CYS A 43 -3.67 -5.79 -3.93
CA CYS A 43 -2.24 -5.54 -3.81
C CYS A 43 -2.04 -4.26 -2.98
N VAL A 44 -1.05 -4.27 -2.12
CA VAL A 44 -0.65 -3.09 -1.35
C VAL A 44 0.76 -2.69 -1.77
N ILE A 45 0.94 -1.41 -2.04
CA ILE A 45 2.24 -0.85 -2.41
C ILE A 45 2.66 0.14 -1.31
N VAL A 46 3.77 -0.14 -0.67
CA VAL A 46 4.37 0.76 0.32
C VAL A 46 5.48 1.54 -0.38
N ALA A 47 5.14 2.77 -0.77
CA ALA A 47 6.00 3.59 -1.63
C ALA A 47 6.73 4.71 -0.89
N VAL A 48 6.38 4.98 0.37
CA VAL A 48 6.99 6.01 1.19
C VAL A 48 7.25 5.50 2.59
N ALA A 49 8.26 6.07 3.26
CA ALA A 49 8.72 5.60 4.58
C ALA A 49 8.29 6.57 5.70
N HIS A 50 7.01 7.01 5.67
CA HIS A 50 6.49 7.85 6.75
C HIS A 50 6.45 7.09 8.07
N ASN A 51 6.62 7.80 9.17
CA ASN A 51 6.62 7.18 10.51
C ASN A 51 5.31 6.45 10.80
N GLU A 52 4.18 6.97 10.34
CA GLU A 52 2.88 6.33 10.50
C GLU A 52 2.86 4.95 9.86
N PHE A 53 3.54 4.78 8.73
CA PHE A 53 3.61 3.49 8.03
C PHE A 53 4.62 2.54 8.68
N LYS A 54 5.72 3.08 9.23
CA LYS A 54 6.71 2.27 9.95
C LYS A 54 6.13 1.61 11.20
N ALA A 55 5.09 2.20 11.78
CA ALA A 55 4.40 1.66 12.94
C ALA A 55 3.44 0.51 12.59
N LEU A 56 3.15 0.29 11.30
CA LEU A 56 2.26 -0.78 10.86
C LEU A 56 2.99 -2.12 10.84
N SER A 57 2.43 -3.11 11.54
CA SER A 57 2.90 -4.49 11.42
C SER A 57 2.42 -5.11 10.12
N LEU A 58 2.98 -6.24 9.75
CA LEU A 58 2.47 -6.99 8.59
C LEU A 58 1.06 -7.52 8.84
N ASP A 59 0.69 -7.78 10.08
CA ASP A 59 -0.69 -8.13 10.42
C ASP A 59 -1.64 -6.95 10.17
N ASP A 60 -1.22 -5.72 10.45
CA ASP A 60 -1.99 -4.53 10.11
C ASP A 60 -2.15 -4.38 8.60
N ILE A 61 -1.09 -4.64 7.85
CA ILE A 61 -1.13 -4.60 6.39
C ILE A 61 -2.11 -5.62 5.83
N LYS A 62 -2.15 -6.83 6.39
CA LYS A 62 -3.07 -7.89 5.94
C LYS A 62 -4.54 -7.47 6.05
N LYS A 63 -4.88 -6.59 6.96
CA LYS A 63 -6.24 -6.08 7.13
C LYS A 63 -6.72 -5.19 5.99
N LEU A 64 -5.80 -4.69 5.17
CA LEU A 64 -6.14 -3.83 4.04
C LEU A 64 -6.65 -4.61 2.83
N TYR A 65 -6.43 -5.90 2.80
CA TYR A 65 -6.79 -6.75 1.68
C TYR A 65 -8.25 -7.21 1.78
N LYS A 66 -8.82 -7.53 0.63
CA LYS A 66 -10.09 -8.26 0.62
C LYS A 66 -9.87 -9.63 1.27
N SER A 67 -10.97 -10.25 1.74
CA SER A 67 -10.90 -11.57 2.34
C SER A 67 -10.26 -12.56 1.36
N SER A 68 -9.12 -13.11 1.75
CA SER A 68 -8.31 -13.99 0.90
C SER A 68 -7.29 -14.73 1.76
N ALA A 69 -6.72 -15.80 1.22
CA ALA A 69 -5.62 -16.49 1.88
C ALA A 69 -4.35 -15.62 1.85
N ASP A 70 -3.43 -15.85 2.78
CA ASP A 70 -2.22 -15.05 2.86
C ASP A 70 -1.38 -15.14 1.58
N ASP A 71 -1.30 -16.31 0.96
CA ASP A 71 -0.53 -16.50 -0.27
C ASP A 71 -1.17 -15.88 -1.50
N GLU A 72 -2.38 -15.35 -1.37
CA GLU A 72 -3.06 -14.57 -2.40
C GLU A 72 -2.86 -13.06 -2.22
N LYS A 73 -2.34 -12.63 -1.08
CA LYS A 73 -2.06 -11.23 -0.79
C LYS A 73 -0.69 -10.85 -1.36
N VAL A 74 -0.65 -9.75 -2.09
CA VAL A 74 0.59 -9.26 -2.71
C VAL A 74 1.00 -7.95 -2.04
N LEU A 75 2.25 -7.88 -1.59
CA LEU A 75 2.84 -6.68 -1.00
C LEU A 75 4.08 -6.27 -1.79
N LEU A 76 4.10 -5.03 -2.26
CA LEU A 76 5.26 -4.43 -2.90
C LEU A 76 5.86 -3.41 -1.93
N ASP A 77 6.96 -3.77 -1.29
CA ASP A 77 7.65 -2.91 -0.32
C ASP A 77 8.78 -2.16 -1.01
N VAL A 78 8.43 -1.05 -1.65
CA VAL A 78 9.37 -0.26 -2.46
C VAL A 78 10.44 0.40 -1.62
N LYS A 79 10.13 0.73 -0.36
CA LYS A 79 11.06 1.42 0.54
C LYS A 79 11.83 0.49 1.49
N GLY A 80 11.52 -0.80 1.47
CA GLY A 80 12.20 -1.76 2.33
C GLY A 80 11.89 -1.55 3.81
N LEU A 81 10.64 -1.24 4.14
CA LEU A 81 10.23 -1.03 5.54
C LEU A 81 10.28 -2.32 6.35
N TYR A 82 10.05 -3.45 5.72
CA TYR A 82 9.99 -4.74 6.38
C TYR A 82 11.21 -5.57 6.05
N THR A 83 11.66 -6.37 7.00
CA THR A 83 12.78 -7.30 6.75
C THR A 83 12.33 -8.44 5.86
N VAL A 84 13.26 -9.01 5.11
CA VAL A 84 12.97 -10.19 4.28
C VAL A 84 12.45 -11.33 5.15
N ARG A 85 13.00 -11.49 6.35
CA ARG A 85 12.57 -12.51 7.29
C ARG A 85 11.10 -12.35 7.67
N ALA A 86 10.70 -11.12 8.05
CA ALA A 86 9.33 -10.84 8.41
C ALA A 86 8.37 -11.09 7.23
N LEU A 87 8.77 -10.69 6.03
CA LEU A 87 7.99 -10.90 4.82
C LEU A 87 7.80 -12.40 4.52
N LYS A 88 8.85 -13.18 4.66
CA LYS A 88 8.76 -14.64 4.48
C LYS A 88 7.83 -15.28 5.50
N GLU A 89 7.92 -14.87 6.75
CA GLU A 89 7.10 -15.41 7.83
C GLU A 89 5.63 -15.02 7.69
N SER A 90 5.34 -13.91 6.97
CA SER A 90 3.96 -13.44 6.76
C SER A 90 3.11 -14.39 5.91
N GLY A 91 3.74 -15.18 5.07
CA GLY A 91 3.05 -16.06 4.12
C GLY A 91 2.52 -15.34 2.87
N MET A 92 2.66 -14.01 2.80
CA MET A 92 2.22 -13.23 1.63
C MET A 92 3.22 -13.37 0.48
N ARG A 93 2.73 -13.10 -0.73
CA ARG A 93 3.60 -12.86 -1.88
C ARG A 93 4.15 -11.46 -1.76
N TYR A 94 5.45 -11.29 -1.90
CA TYR A 94 6.05 -9.99 -1.72
C TYR A 94 7.16 -9.72 -2.73
N TRP A 95 7.41 -8.44 -2.93
CA TRP A 95 8.62 -7.93 -3.57
C TRP A 95 9.17 -6.81 -2.69
N ARG A 96 10.46 -6.74 -2.56
CA ARG A 96 11.14 -5.75 -1.73
C ARG A 96 12.34 -5.22 -2.48
N LEU A 97 12.50 -3.90 -2.46
CA LEU A 97 13.66 -3.27 -3.05
C LEU A 97 14.93 -3.51 -2.23
#